data_e42a7eea7e7ba1db28b797440e7c4a46
#
_entry.id   e42a7eea7e7ba1db28b797440e7c4a46
#
_cell.length_a   1.000
_cell.length_b   1.000
_cell.length_c   1.000
_cell.angle_alpha   90.00
_cell.angle_beta   90.00
_cell.angle_gamma   90.00
#
_symmetry.space_group_name_H-M   'P 1'
#
loop_
_entity.id
_entity.type
_entity.pdbx_description
1 polymer ?
#
loop_
_entity_poly.entity_id
_entity_poly.type
_entity_poly.pdbx_seq_one_letter_code
_entity_poly.pdbx_strand_id
1 'polypeptide(L)'
;MDEPATVLHAWRVRKPAVVLAATLLAAALTVLGAGPAFAAKPAPTSGSTGADVGWPQCGTNLPTGQLFGIVNANGGTAGNFSPCLPAQYAWATSTSGTTPQGKAALYVNTANPAGQGSWWPTSDTDRPAVGPQPYPTGALPAGPVTYPNGGTVGCSPALGYGSTCAYVYGYVRAEQAVEWAKEQLGAGFDPKAVRWWLDVETANTWQADTAANAASLAGAATYLARTGLGVGVYSTTAQYRTIVGATGTAVVGLPDGERSPLIGLPEWGAGATSLKGAQSNCGVTPFTGGSITLTQIVTSGSDRDVSCRGY
;
A
#
# COMPACT_ATOMS: atom_id res chain seq x y z
N MET A 1 48.62 -28.09 32.09
CA MET A 1 48.07 -29.19 32.85
C MET A 1 46.61 -29.32 32.38
N ASP A 2 46.53 -30.33 31.56
CA ASP A 2 45.42 -31.22 31.19
C ASP A 2 44.16 -30.63 30.54
N GLU A 3 44.15 -30.80 29.23
CA GLU A 3 42.99 -30.89 28.34
C GLU A 3 42.38 -32.31 28.44
N PRO A 4 41.09 -32.51 28.42
CA PRO A 4 40.55 -33.82 28.04
C PRO A 4 39.79 -33.78 26.70
N ALA A 5 40.23 -34.67 25.92
CA ALA A 5 39.80 -35.44 24.76
C ALA A 5 38.32 -35.35 24.31
N THR A 6 38.21 -35.07 23.00
CA THR A 6 37.04 -35.21 22.16
C THR A 6 36.71 -36.69 21.88
N VAL A 7 35.49 -37.12 22.15
CA VAL A 7 34.99 -38.45 21.75
C VAL A 7 34.03 -38.26 20.57
N LEU A 8 34.46 -38.70 19.41
CA LEU A 8 33.66 -38.84 18.19
C LEU A 8 32.86 -40.13 18.24
N HIS A 9 31.54 -40.02 18.24
CA HIS A 9 30.63 -41.17 18.02
C HIS A 9 30.17 -41.21 16.56
N ALA A 10 30.67 -42.21 15.85
CA ALA A 10 30.26 -42.54 14.49
C ALA A 10 28.95 -43.33 14.53
N TRP A 11 27.89 -42.78 13.93
CA TRP A 11 26.63 -43.47 13.68
C TRP A 11 26.65 -44.17 12.33
N ARG A 12 26.64 -45.50 12.35
CA ARG A 12 26.46 -46.33 11.14
C ARG A 12 25.00 -46.32 10.71
N VAL A 13 24.73 -45.86 9.50
CA VAL A 13 23.44 -45.95 8.83
C VAL A 13 23.31 -47.35 8.20
N ARG A 14 22.35 -48.13 8.65
CA ARG A 14 21.94 -49.40 8.00
C ARG A 14 20.86 -49.10 6.96
N LYS A 15 21.11 -49.53 5.71
CA LYS A 15 20.12 -49.50 4.61
C LYS A 15 19.13 -50.66 4.78
N PRO A 16 17.82 -50.43 4.64
CA PRO A 16 16.88 -51.56 4.49
C PRO A 16 16.73 -51.95 3.02
N ALA A 17 16.53 -53.24 2.82
CA ALA A 17 16.38 -53.92 1.55
C ALA A 17 15.07 -53.59 0.85
N VAL A 18 15.15 -53.49 -0.49
CA VAL A 18 14.01 -53.36 -1.38
C VAL A 18 13.32 -54.71 -1.54
N VAL A 19 12.04 -54.77 -1.21
CA VAL A 19 11.16 -55.87 -1.58
C VAL A 19 10.28 -55.43 -2.73
N LEU A 20 10.49 -56.01 -3.92
CA LEU A 20 9.57 -55.89 -5.05
C LEU A 20 8.32 -56.72 -4.79
N ALA A 21 7.17 -56.08 -4.81
CA ALA A 21 5.89 -56.73 -4.95
C ALA A 21 5.21 -56.22 -6.22
N ALA A 22 5.08 -57.08 -7.20
CA ALA A 22 4.29 -56.84 -8.40
C ALA A 22 2.81 -57.16 -8.10
N THR A 23 1.91 -56.23 -8.40
CA THR A 23 0.48 -56.53 -8.48
C THR A 23 -0.25 -55.64 -9.48
N LEU A 24 -0.74 -56.27 -10.52
CA LEU A 24 -2.04 -56.14 -11.21
C LEU A 24 -2.57 -54.77 -11.61
N LEU A 25 -2.59 -54.56 -12.93
CA LEU A 25 -3.35 -53.56 -13.68
C LEU A 25 -4.86 -53.68 -13.35
N ALA A 26 -5.43 -52.58 -12.85
CA ALA A 26 -6.85 -52.30 -12.95
C ALA A 26 -6.99 -51.05 -13.81
N ALA A 27 -7.49 -51.19 -15.04
CA ALA A 27 -7.84 -50.10 -15.92
C ALA A 27 -9.09 -49.39 -15.39
N ALA A 28 -8.92 -48.25 -14.72
CA ALA A 28 -10.00 -47.33 -14.43
C ALA A 28 -10.04 -46.28 -15.56
N LEU A 29 -11.08 -46.34 -16.40
CA LEU A 29 -11.43 -45.22 -17.30
C LEU A 29 -11.81 -44.01 -16.45
N THR A 30 -10.88 -43.07 -16.28
CA THR A 30 -11.18 -41.75 -15.80
C THR A 30 -11.77 -40.95 -16.96
N VAL A 31 -13.08 -40.74 -16.95
CA VAL A 31 -13.73 -39.70 -17.74
C VAL A 31 -13.19 -38.36 -17.21
N LEU A 32 -12.20 -37.81 -17.93
CA LEU A 32 -11.74 -36.45 -17.74
C LEU A 32 -12.90 -35.52 -18.15
N GLY A 33 -13.74 -35.12 -17.21
CA GLY A 33 -14.67 -34.03 -17.38
C GLY A 33 -13.84 -32.78 -17.74
N ALA A 34 -13.96 -32.30 -18.99
CA ALA A 34 -13.45 -31.01 -19.40
C ALA A 34 -14.18 -29.95 -18.54
N GLY A 35 -13.55 -29.50 -17.46
CA GLY A 35 -13.99 -28.32 -16.74
C GLY A 35 -14.05 -27.13 -17.69
N PRO A 36 -14.94 -26.15 -17.45
CA PRO A 36 -15.02 -24.98 -18.30
C PRO A 36 -13.62 -24.35 -18.40
N ALA A 37 -13.06 -24.34 -19.61
CA ALA A 37 -11.85 -23.62 -19.91
C ALA A 37 -12.17 -22.14 -19.65
N PHE A 38 -11.71 -21.59 -18.55
CA PHE A 38 -11.71 -20.14 -18.35
C PHE A 38 -10.84 -19.57 -19.47
N ALA A 39 -11.48 -18.95 -20.46
CA ALA A 39 -10.79 -18.29 -21.54
C ALA A 39 -9.83 -17.28 -20.91
N ALA A 40 -8.53 -17.48 -21.12
CA ALA A 40 -7.52 -16.55 -20.65
C ALA A 40 -7.87 -15.17 -21.22
N LYS A 41 -8.08 -14.21 -20.32
CA LYS A 41 -8.44 -12.84 -20.71
C LYS A 41 -7.30 -12.27 -21.57
N PRO A 42 -7.58 -11.63 -22.73
CA PRO A 42 -6.52 -11.13 -23.60
C PRO A 42 -5.55 -10.24 -22.83
N ALA A 43 -4.25 -10.43 -23.03
CA ALA A 43 -3.22 -9.57 -22.45
C ALA A 43 -3.46 -8.11 -22.90
N PRO A 44 -3.21 -7.11 -22.03
CA PRO A 44 -3.30 -5.70 -22.44
C PRO A 44 -2.33 -5.45 -23.60
N THR A 45 -2.84 -4.80 -24.66
CA THR A 45 -2.00 -4.37 -25.77
C THR A 45 -1.05 -3.25 -25.35
N SER A 46 0.10 -3.10 -26.00
CA SER A 46 0.98 -1.94 -25.84
C SER A 46 0.18 -0.65 -26.09
N GLY A 47 0.10 0.23 -25.10
CA GLY A 47 -0.79 1.40 -25.11
C GLY A 47 -1.91 1.34 -24.05
N SER A 48 -1.94 0.30 -23.21
CA SER A 48 -2.90 0.15 -22.11
C SER A 48 -2.26 0.42 -20.73
N THR A 49 -1.24 1.27 -20.66
CA THR A 49 -0.55 1.60 -19.42
C THR A 49 -0.87 3.01 -18.95
N GLY A 50 -0.96 3.19 -17.64
CA GLY A 50 -0.85 4.46 -16.97
C GLY A 50 0.61 4.84 -16.70
N ALA A 51 0.77 5.94 -15.98
CA ALA A 51 2.03 6.34 -15.37
C ALA A 51 1.76 7.02 -14.04
N ASP A 52 2.71 6.93 -13.12
CA ASP A 52 2.69 7.70 -11.89
C ASP A 52 3.75 8.80 -11.92
N VAL A 53 3.46 9.89 -11.24
CA VAL A 53 4.32 11.07 -11.14
C VAL A 53 4.24 11.66 -9.74
N GLY A 54 5.35 12.23 -9.29
CA GLY A 54 5.44 12.84 -7.98
C GLY A 54 6.41 14.02 -7.95
N TRP A 55 6.95 14.29 -6.77
CA TRP A 55 7.90 15.37 -6.56
C TRP A 55 9.07 15.39 -7.57
N PRO A 56 9.73 14.28 -7.93
CA PRO A 56 10.85 14.31 -8.87
C PRO A 56 10.48 14.82 -10.27
N GLN A 57 9.19 14.72 -10.65
CA GLN A 57 8.69 15.19 -11.94
C GLN A 57 8.09 16.60 -11.87
N CYS A 58 8.27 17.34 -10.75
CA CYS A 58 7.88 18.75 -10.65
C CYS A 58 8.58 19.61 -11.69
N GLY A 59 7.81 20.32 -12.51
CA GLY A 59 8.35 21.25 -13.52
C GLY A 59 9.01 20.57 -14.72
N THR A 60 8.89 19.24 -14.85
CA THR A 60 9.39 18.49 -16.02
C THR A 60 8.29 18.22 -17.04
N ASN A 61 8.68 17.75 -18.22
CA ASN A 61 7.72 17.24 -19.19
C ASN A 61 7.13 15.92 -18.67
N LEU A 62 5.82 15.91 -18.47
CA LEU A 62 5.11 14.72 -18.01
C LEU A 62 4.93 13.73 -19.16
N PRO A 63 4.82 12.41 -18.85
CA PRO A 63 4.61 11.38 -19.87
C PRO A 63 3.39 11.67 -20.75
N THR A 64 3.40 11.16 -21.99
CA THR A 64 2.29 11.32 -22.96
C THR A 64 1.77 9.98 -23.45
N GLY A 65 0.49 9.91 -23.83
CA GLY A 65 -0.13 8.71 -24.38
C GLY A 65 -0.59 7.68 -23.35
N GLN A 66 -0.64 8.04 -22.06
CA GLN A 66 -1.14 7.18 -20.99
C GLN A 66 -2.66 7.10 -20.98
N LEU A 67 -3.17 6.00 -20.46
CA LEU A 67 -4.60 5.79 -20.25
C LEU A 67 -5.11 6.37 -18.94
N PHE A 68 -4.25 6.45 -17.93
CA PHE A 68 -4.54 7.05 -16.62
C PHE A 68 -3.24 7.60 -16.01
N GLY A 69 -3.40 8.50 -15.04
CA GLY A 69 -2.29 9.06 -14.26
C GLY A 69 -2.49 8.89 -12.77
N ILE A 70 -1.43 8.63 -12.03
CA ILE A 70 -1.43 8.58 -10.57
C ILE A 70 -0.49 9.67 -10.07
N VAL A 71 -0.94 10.49 -9.12
CA VAL A 71 -0.24 11.73 -8.75
C VAL A 71 0.02 11.78 -7.25
N ASN A 72 1.23 12.20 -6.88
CA ASN A 72 1.58 12.40 -5.48
C ASN A 72 0.89 13.65 -4.91
N ALA A 73 0.15 13.46 -3.82
CA ALA A 73 -0.53 14.56 -3.14
C ALA A 73 0.37 15.28 -2.12
N ASN A 74 1.31 14.58 -1.49
CA ASN A 74 2.03 15.10 -0.33
C ASN A 74 3.56 15.27 -0.50
N GLY A 75 4.06 15.46 -1.71
CA GLY A 75 5.40 15.99 -1.94
C GLY A 75 6.57 15.12 -1.47
N GLY A 76 6.46 13.79 -1.55
CA GLY A 76 7.55 12.83 -1.33
C GLY A 76 7.79 12.41 0.12
N THR A 77 7.15 13.03 1.11
CA THR A 77 7.15 12.57 2.51
C THR A 77 5.81 12.83 3.17
N ALA A 78 5.46 12.05 4.18
CA ALA A 78 4.17 12.13 4.86
C ALA A 78 3.87 13.49 5.53
N GLY A 79 4.87 14.32 5.73
CA GLY A 79 4.73 15.64 6.35
C GLY A 79 4.80 16.82 5.38
N ASN A 80 5.05 16.56 4.10
CA ASN A 80 5.15 17.58 3.07
C ASN A 80 3.89 17.64 2.20
N PHE A 81 3.86 18.62 1.29
CA PHE A 81 2.75 18.85 0.36
C PHE A 81 3.30 19.18 -1.02
N SER A 82 2.72 18.60 -2.05
CA SER A 82 3.20 18.78 -3.41
C SER A 82 2.73 20.12 -4.00
N PRO A 83 3.61 21.08 -4.31
CA PRO A 83 3.22 22.30 -5.00
C PRO A 83 2.89 22.04 -6.48
N CYS A 84 3.27 20.87 -7.00
CA CYS A 84 3.03 20.48 -8.40
C CYS A 84 1.70 19.73 -8.57
N LEU A 85 0.98 19.47 -7.50
CA LEU A 85 -0.28 18.72 -7.52
C LEU A 85 -1.29 19.27 -8.55
N PRO A 86 -1.53 20.60 -8.68
CA PRO A 86 -2.47 21.09 -9.68
C PRO A 86 -2.10 20.74 -11.12
N ALA A 87 -0.84 20.95 -11.49
CA ALA A 87 -0.36 20.69 -12.85
C ALA A 87 -0.35 19.18 -13.17
N GLN A 88 0.11 18.38 -12.22
CA GLN A 88 0.16 16.92 -12.37
C GLN A 88 -1.25 16.30 -12.38
N TYR A 89 -2.19 16.81 -11.59
CA TYR A 89 -3.57 16.35 -11.61
C TYR A 89 -4.28 16.72 -12.91
N ALA A 90 -4.06 17.94 -13.42
CA ALA A 90 -4.56 18.35 -14.75
C ALA A 90 -4.03 17.44 -15.86
N TRP A 91 -2.76 17.05 -15.78
CA TRP A 91 -2.18 16.05 -16.68
C TRP A 91 -2.89 14.70 -16.55
N ALA A 92 -3.07 14.18 -15.34
CA ALA A 92 -3.72 12.89 -15.12
C ALA A 92 -5.16 12.87 -15.67
N THR A 93 -5.93 13.93 -15.45
CA THR A 93 -7.32 14.04 -15.94
C THR A 93 -7.41 14.20 -17.45
N SER A 94 -6.33 14.64 -18.13
CA SER A 94 -6.27 14.75 -19.59
C SER A 94 -5.99 13.43 -20.31
N THR A 95 -5.70 12.34 -19.57
CA THR A 95 -5.45 11.01 -20.14
C THR A 95 -6.69 10.44 -20.83
N SER A 96 -6.51 9.43 -21.68
CA SER A 96 -7.62 8.89 -22.50
C SER A 96 -8.70 8.15 -21.71
N GLY A 97 -8.32 7.44 -20.63
CA GLY A 97 -9.24 6.82 -19.69
C GLY A 97 -10.06 5.68 -20.27
N THR A 98 -9.44 4.60 -20.68
CA THR A 98 -10.15 3.42 -21.24
C THR A 98 -9.87 2.14 -20.45
N THR A 99 -9.55 2.28 -19.16
CA THR A 99 -9.25 1.16 -18.26
C THR A 99 -10.27 1.12 -17.11
N PRO A 100 -10.30 0.02 -16.33
CA PRO A 100 -11.05 -0.03 -15.07
C PRO A 100 -10.59 1.03 -14.05
N GLN A 101 -9.36 1.55 -14.19
CA GLN A 101 -8.90 2.69 -13.38
C GLN A 101 -9.55 3.98 -13.89
N GLY A 102 -9.92 4.88 -12.99
CA GLY A 102 -10.29 6.25 -13.36
C GLY A 102 -9.11 6.94 -14.06
N LYS A 103 -9.40 8.05 -14.78
CA LYS A 103 -8.35 8.83 -15.44
C LYS A 103 -7.26 9.30 -14.49
N ALA A 104 -7.65 9.67 -13.27
CA ALA A 104 -6.74 10.15 -12.24
C ALA A 104 -6.90 9.34 -10.95
N ALA A 105 -5.80 9.13 -10.25
CA ALA A 105 -5.76 8.68 -8.87
C ALA A 105 -4.71 9.50 -8.10
N LEU A 106 -4.78 9.48 -6.77
CA LEU A 106 -3.81 10.16 -5.92
C LEU A 106 -3.08 9.13 -5.05
N TYR A 107 -1.82 9.41 -4.72
CA TYR A 107 -1.12 8.67 -3.69
C TYR A 107 -0.53 9.60 -2.64
N VAL A 108 -0.36 9.08 -1.44
CA VAL A 108 0.22 9.77 -0.30
C VAL A 108 1.36 8.92 0.27
N ASN A 109 2.54 9.52 0.39
CA ASN A 109 3.62 8.90 1.14
C ASN A 109 3.20 8.75 2.60
N THR A 110 3.43 7.58 3.15
CA THR A 110 3.09 7.24 4.53
C THR A 110 4.34 7.07 5.37
N ALA A 111 4.23 7.23 6.68
CA ALA A 111 5.35 7.11 7.61
C ALA A 111 4.88 6.79 9.02
N ASN A 112 5.82 6.41 9.87
CA ASN A 112 5.69 6.39 11.31
C ASN A 112 7.03 6.81 11.95
N PRO A 113 7.31 8.13 12.07
CA PRO A 113 8.62 8.64 12.44
C PRO A 113 8.92 8.58 13.94
N ALA A 114 8.00 8.12 14.79
CA ALA A 114 8.18 8.14 16.25
C ALA A 114 8.59 9.52 16.78
N GLY A 115 7.99 10.58 16.25
CA GLY A 115 8.31 11.97 16.64
C GLY A 115 9.67 12.49 16.13
N GLN A 116 10.45 11.71 15.39
CA GLN A 116 11.75 12.14 14.87
C GLN A 116 11.57 13.17 13.74
N GLY A 117 11.96 14.42 14.01
CA GLY A 117 11.96 15.50 13.01
C GLY A 117 10.59 15.86 12.42
N SER A 118 9.50 15.38 13.01
CA SER A 118 8.13 15.59 12.54
C SER A 118 7.18 15.82 13.69
N TRP A 119 6.01 16.43 13.39
CA TRP A 119 4.92 16.47 14.34
C TRP A 119 4.52 15.04 14.79
N TRP A 120 4.24 14.92 16.08
CA TRP A 120 3.73 13.71 16.70
C TRP A 120 2.56 14.05 17.63
N PRO A 121 1.44 13.31 17.57
CA PRO A 121 0.27 13.64 18.37
C PRO A 121 0.51 13.40 19.87
N THR A 122 0.00 14.32 20.68
CA THR A 122 -0.03 14.23 22.15
C THR A 122 -1.43 13.96 22.69
N SER A 123 -2.44 13.98 21.81
CA SER A 123 -3.83 13.62 22.10
C SER A 123 -4.53 13.16 20.82
N ASP A 124 -5.73 12.63 20.94
CA ASP A 124 -6.60 12.25 19.83
C ASP A 124 -7.23 13.47 19.11
N THR A 125 -7.16 14.66 19.71
CA THR A 125 -7.60 15.92 19.10
C THR A 125 -6.46 16.76 18.56
N ASP A 126 -5.20 16.32 18.78
CA ASP A 126 -4.03 17.09 18.38
C ASP A 126 -3.91 17.16 16.86
N ARG A 127 -3.57 18.35 16.36
CA ARG A 127 -3.33 18.62 14.95
C ARG A 127 -2.03 19.39 14.81
N PRO A 128 -1.21 19.10 13.78
CA PRO A 128 -0.02 19.89 13.53
C PRO A 128 -0.40 21.35 13.30
N ALA A 129 0.39 22.26 13.85
CA ALA A 129 0.22 23.68 13.58
C ALA A 129 0.32 23.92 12.07
N VAL A 130 -0.49 24.84 11.57
CA VAL A 130 -0.36 25.35 10.20
C VAL A 130 1.02 26.00 10.12
N GLY A 131 1.93 25.37 9.37
CA GLY A 131 3.30 25.85 9.22
C GLY A 131 3.45 26.88 8.11
N PRO A 132 4.65 27.46 7.93
CA PRO A 132 4.95 28.23 6.73
C PRO A 132 4.78 27.34 5.50
N GLN A 133 4.16 27.87 4.47
CA GLN A 133 3.83 27.18 3.21
C GLN A 133 4.90 26.17 2.74
N PRO A 134 4.50 25.07 2.10
CA PRO A 134 3.14 24.73 1.68
C PRO A 134 2.42 23.82 2.72
N TYR A 135 1.40 24.33 3.34
CA TYR A 135 0.49 23.55 4.22
C TYR A 135 -0.96 23.93 3.88
N PRO A 136 -1.95 23.07 4.14
CA PRO A 136 -3.33 23.48 4.08
C PRO A 136 -3.52 24.75 4.90
N THR A 137 -4.09 25.79 4.29
CA THR A 137 -4.33 27.06 4.96
C THR A 137 -5.58 27.03 5.84
N GLY A 138 -6.48 26.06 5.54
CA GLY A 138 -7.66 25.79 6.34
C GLY A 138 -7.34 25.04 7.63
N ALA A 139 -8.08 25.34 8.70
CA ALA A 139 -8.05 24.53 9.90
C ALA A 139 -8.53 23.11 9.57
N LEU A 140 -7.78 22.11 10.03
CA LEU A 140 -8.24 20.73 9.95
C LEU A 140 -9.53 20.53 10.77
N PRO A 141 -10.38 19.57 10.37
CA PRO A 141 -11.59 19.28 11.14
C PRO A 141 -11.30 19.09 12.62
N ALA A 142 -12.03 19.81 13.46
CA ALA A 142 -11.94 19.67 14.89
C ALA A 142 -12.64 18.39 15.35
N GLY A 143 -12.11 17.75 16.37
CA GLY A 143 -12.71 16.59 16.99
C GLY A 143 -11.74 15.44 17.21
N PRO A 144 -12.11 14.46 18.03
CA PRO A 144 -11.24 13.34 18.33
C PRO A 144 -11.10 12.41 17.12
N VAL A 145 -9.92 11.87 16.97
CA VAL A 145 -9.69 10.72 16.10
C VAL A 145 -10.39 9.50 16.73
N THR A 146 -11.11 8.76 15.91
CA THR A 146 -11.86 7.58 16.37
C THR A 146 -11.48 6.35 15.58
N TYR A 147 -11.63 5.18 16.19
CA TYR A 147 -11.56 3.89 15.52
C TYR A 147 -12.75 3.68 14.56
N PRO A 148 -12.72 2.67 13.68
CA PRO A 148 -13.84 2.40 12.75
C PRO A 148 -15.18 2.23 13.44
N ASN A 149 -15.22 1.64 14.65
CA ASN A 149 -16.42 1.47 15.49
C ASN A 149 -16.94 2.77 16.13
N GLY A 150 -16.21 3.89 15.99
CA GLY A 150 -16.54 5.18 16.59
C GLY A 150 -15.96 5.39 17.99
N GLY A 151 -15.26 4.41 18.55
CA GLY A 151 -14.55 4.57 19.84
C GLY A 151 -13.41 5.58 19.74
N THR A 152 -13.20 6.36 20.80
CA THR A 152 -12.10 7.34 20.89
C THR A 152 -10.76 6.61 20.99
N VAL A 153 -9.73 7.10 20.28
CA VAL A 153 -8.42 6.44 20.24
C VAL A 153 -7.64 6.58 21.55
N GLY A 154 -7.80 7.69 22.26
CA GLY A 154 -7.21 7.89 23.59
C GLY A 154 -5.68 8.04 23.57
N CYS A 155 -5.10 8.64 22.53
CA CYS A 155 -3.67 8.97 22.51
C CYS A 155 -3.33 9.96 23.63
N SER A 156 -2.19 9.73 24.28
CA SER A 156 -1.67 10.62 25.31
C SER A 156 -0.13 10.56 25.33
N PRO A 157 0.56 11.58 25.90
CA PRO A 157 2.02 11.57 26.01
C PRO A 157 2.58 10.35 26.76
N ALA A 158 1.82 9.78 27.68
CA ALA A 158 2.23 8.60 28.44
C ALA A 158 2.36 7.33 27.57
N LEU A 159 1.68 7.28 26.42
CA LEU A 159 1.75 6.18 25.47
C LEU A 159 2.95 6.31 24.51
N GLY A 160 3.66 7.42 24.55
CA GLY A 160 4.86 7.66 23.74
C GLY A 160 4.62 7.43 22.24
N TYR A 161 5.44 6.59 21.64
CA TYR A 161 5.42 6.30 20.20
C TYR A 161 4.65 5.00 19.86
N GLY A 162 3.86 4.49 20.79
CA GLY A 162 3.12 3.23 20.62
C GLY A 162 1.98 3.32 19.60
N SER A 163 1.36 2.18 19.33
CA SER A 163 0.36 1.98 18.28
C SER A 163 -0.83 2.95 18.37
N THR A 164 -1.28 3.32 19.56
CA THR A 164 -2.42 4.24 19.75
C THR A 164 -2.12 5.63 19.17
N CYS A 165 -0.97 6.24 19.52
CA CYS A 165 -0.61 7.55 18.99
C CYS A 165 -0.12 7.46 17.52
N ALA A 166 0.48 6.35 17.11
CA ALA A 166 0.80 6.10 15.71
C ALA A 166 -0.46 6.07 14.82
N TYR A 167 -1.56 5.50 15.31
CA TYR A 167 -2.84 5.53 14.61
C TYR A 167 -3.34 6.96 14.41
N VAL A 168 -3.31 7.80 15.45
CA VAL A 168 -3.66 9.23 15.34
C VAL A 168 -2.76 9.94 14.34
N TYR A 169 -1.46 9.67 14.37
CA TYR A 169 -0.51 10.23 13.41
C TYR A 169 -0.93 9.96 11.96
N GLY A 170 -1.14 8.69 11.62
CA GLY A 170 -1.52 8.31 10.26
C GLY A 170 -2.87 8.89 9.83
N TYR A 171 -3.86 8.86 10.72
CA TYR A 171 -5.18 9.45 10.48
C TYR A 171 -5.08 10.94 10.10
N VAL A 172 -4.35 11.71 10.92
CA VAL A 172 -4.20 13.16 10.72
C VAL A 172 -3.36 13.48 9.48
N ARG A 173 -2.35 12.66 9.16
CA ARG A 173 -1.58 12.86 7.93
C ARG A 173 -2.41 12.63 6.66
N ALA A 174 -3.28 11.64 6.67
CA ALA A 174 -4.23 11.44 5.57
C ALA A 174 -5.26 12.59 5.48
N GLU A 175 -5.76 13.05 6.63
CA GLU A 175 -6.63 14.23 6.72
C GLU A 175 -5.98 15.46 6.07
N GLN A 176 -4.75 15.77 6.45
CA GLN A 176 -3.99 16.87 5.86
C GLN A 176 -3.79 16.74 4.35
N ALA A 177 -3.47 15.54 3.87
CA ALA A 177 -3.26 15.31 2.44
C ALA A 177 -4.55 15.52 1.62
N VAL A 178 -5.70 15.12 2.17
CA VAL A 178 -7.00 15.32 1.52
C VAL A 178 -7.40 16.80 1.52
N GLU A 179 -7.24 17.49 2.64
CA GLU A 179 -7.55 18.93 2.73
C GLU A 179 -6.61 19.74 1.82
N TRP A 180 -5.33 19.40 1.75
CA TRP A 180 -4.40 19.99 0.79
C TRP A 180 -4.87 19.80 -0.67
N ALA A 181 -5.26 18.58 -1.03
CA ALA A 181 -5.74 18.31 -2.38
C ALA A 181 -7.01 19.11 -2.71
N LYS A 182 -7.95 19.22 -1.78
CA LYS A 182 -9.15 20.07 -1.96
C LYS A 182 -8.79 21.53 -2.15
N GLU A 183 -7.87 22.06 -1.35
CA GLU A 183 -7.42 23.45 -1.45
C GLU A 183 -6.74 23.74 -2.79
N GLN A 184 -5.82 22.85 -3.19
CA GLN A 184 -5.03 23.04 -4.43
C GLN A 184 -5.81 22.79 -5.71
N LEU A 185 -6.75 21.87 -5.71
CA LEU A 185 -7.52 21.49 -6.90
C LEU A 185 -8.85 22.27 -6.99
N GLY A 186 -9.24 22.95 -5.93
CA GLY A 186 -10.38 23.85 -5.91
C GLY A 186 -11.74 23.17 -5.90
N ALA A 187 -12.81 23.98 -6.01
CA ALA A 187 -14.20 23.54 -5.83
C ALA A 187 -14.69 22.50 -6.87
N GLY A 188 -13.98 22.33 -7.98
CA GLY A 188 -14.30 21.31 -8.98
C GLY A 188 -13.74 19.92 -8.69
N PHE A 189 -12.93 19.78 -7.65
CA PHE A 189 -12.35 18.51 -7.25
C PHE A 189 -13.25 17.76 -6.29
N ASP A 190 -13.68 16.57 -6.70
CA ASP A 190 -14.35 15.63 -5.80
C ASP A 190 -13.34 14.54 -5.36
N PRO A 191 -12.90 14.54 -4.10
CA PRO A 191 -11.96 13.54 -3.60
C PRO A 191 -12.53 12.12 -3.61
N LYS A 192 -13.86 11.95 -3.72
CA LYS A 192 -14.53 10.64 -3.82
C LYS A 192 -14.48 10.07 -5.24
N ALA A 193 -14.26 10.91 -6.24
CA ALA A 193 -14.17 10.48 -7.63
C ALA A 193 -12.82 9.83 -7.97
N VAL A 194 -11.84 9.89 -7.08
CA VAL A 194 -10.50 9.34 -7.28
C VAL A 194 -10.18 8.29 -6.21
N ARG A 195 -9.32 7.34 -6.57
CA ARG A 195 -8.74 6.41 -5.59
C ARG A 195 -7.52 7.05 -4.93
N TRP A 196 -7.36 6.78 -3.63
CA TRP A 196 -6.22 7.19 -2.83
C TRP A 196 -5.37 5.98 -2.49
N TRP A 197 -4.08 6.06 -2.80
CA TRP A 197 -3.13 5.00 -2.54
C TRP A 197 -2.24 5.38 -1.36
N LEU A 198 -2.14 4.50 -0.38
CA LEU A 198 -1.17 4.61 0.70
C LEU A 198 0.16 4.04 0.17
N ASP A 199 1.15 4.89 0.01
CA ASP A 199 2.49 4.52 -0.43
C ASP A 199 3.29 4.00 0.76
N VAL A 200 3.53 2.66 0.77
CA VAL A 200 4.15 1.92 1.86
C VAL A 200 5.48 1.37 1.39
N GLU A 201 6.52 2.18 1.53
CA GLU A 201 7.87 1.86 1.08
C GLU A 201 8.90 1.94 2.21
N THR A 202 9.91 1.06 2.17
CA THR A 202 11.01 1.06 3.16
C THR A 202 11.91 2.30 3.06
N ALA A 203 11.81 3.07 1.97
CA ALA A 203 12.48 4.36 1.83
C ALA A 203 11.85 5.45 2.71
N ASN A 204 10.59 5.29 3.12
CA ASN A 204 9.92 6.19 4.05
C ASN A 204 10.42 5.96 5.49
N THR A 205 10.04 6.85 6.41
CA THR A 205 10.50 6.76 7.80
C THR A 205 9.59 5.84 8.63
N TRP A 206 10.15 4.78 9.20
CA TRP A 206 9.42 3.79 9.99
C TRP A 206 10.13 3.48 11.30
N GLN A 207 9.34 3.12 12.33
CA GLN A 207 9.86 2.56 13.57
C GLN A 207 10.27 1.09 13.39
N ALA A 208 11.03 0.58 14.35
CA ALA A 208 11.28 -0.86 14.47
C ALA A 208 10.02 -1.64 14.91
N ASP A 209 9.08 -0.97 15.59
CA ASP A 209 7.80 -1.55 16.01
C ASP A 209 6.83 -1.63 14.84
N THR A 210 6.73 -2.82 14.26
CA THR A 210 5.84 -3.10 13.12
C THR A 210 4.36 -2.97 13.47
N ALA A 211 3.96 -3.19 14.73
CA ALA A 211 2.58 -2.99 15.16
C ALA A 211 2.22 -1.50 15.18
N ALA A 212 3.13 -0.64 15.62
CA ALA A 212 2.94 0.81 15.55
C ALA A 212 2.91 1.31 14.10
N ASN A 213 3.73 0.74 13.21
CA ASN A 213 3.69 1.06 11.77
C ASN A 213 2.35 0.66 11.15
N ALA A 214 1.87 -0.56 11.44
CA ALA A 214 0.56 -1.03 11.00
C ALA A 214 -0.57 -0.13 11.52
N ALA A 215 -0.49 0.34 12.77
CA ALA A 215 -1.46 1.25 13.36
C ALA A 215 -1.47 2.61 12.64
N SER A 216 -0.31 3.18 12.30
CA SER A 216 -0.22 4.42 11.52
C SER A 216 -0.93 4.28 10.16
N LEU A 217 -0.63 3.21 9.43
CA LEU A 217 -1.29 2.92 8.14
C LEU A 217 -2.80 2.70 8.32
N ALA A 218 -3.21 2.01 9.38
CA ALA A 218 -4.61 1.78 9.70
C ALA A 218 -5.35 3.08 10.01
N GLY A 219 -4.73 4.02 10.70
CA GLY A 219 -5.28 5.35 10.92
C GLY A 219 -5.54 6.11 9.63
N ALA A 220 -4.57 6.11 8.72
CA ALA A 220 -4.72 6.72 7.40
C ALA A 220 -5.83 6.05 6.57
N ALA A 221 -5.88 4.72 6.53
CA ALA A 221 -6.93 3.96 5.85
C ALA A 221 -8.32 4.27 6.45
N THR A 222 -8.41 4.37 7.78
CA THR A 222 -9.68 4.69 8.46
C THR A 222 -10.19 6.08 8.09
N TYR A 223 -9.31 7.11 8.10
CA TYR A 223 -9.73 8.45 7.68
C TYR A 223 -10.32 8.45 6.28
N LEU A 224 -9.57 7.87 5.31
CA LEU A 224 -10.01 7.81 3.91
C LEU A 224 -11.36 7.06 3.77
N ALA A 225 -11.48 5.89 4.38
CA ALA A 225 -12.69 5.09 4.30
C ALA A 225 -13.90 5.78 4.95
N ARG A 226 -13.74 6.39 6.13
CA ARG A 226 -14.83 7.10 6.84
C ARG A 226 -15.33 8.33 6.12
N THR A 227 -14.46 8.99 5.37
CA THR A 227 -14.85 10.13 4.52
C THR A 227 -15.42 9.68 3.16
N GLY A 228 -15.56 8.37 2.95
CA GLY A 228 -16.14 7.77 1.74
C GLY A 228 -15.18 7.77 0.55
N LEU A 229 -13.87 7.88 0.80
CA LEU A 229 -12.85 7.85 -0.24
C LEU A 229 -12.45 6.41 -0.54
N GLY A 230 -12.22 6.11 -1.82
CA GLY A 230 -11.66 4.83 -2.22
C GLY A 230 -10.19 4.73 -1.82
N VAL A 231 -9.83 3.78 -0.94
CA VAL A 231 -8.45 3.56 -0.47
C VAL A 231 -7.86 2.27 -1.01
N GLY A 232 -6.55 2.27 -1.26
CA GLY A 232 -5.74 1.10 -1.58
C GLY A 232 -4.32 1.25 -1.05
N VAL A 233 -3.49 0.22 -1.22
CA VAL A 233 -2.10 0.20 -0.75
C VAL A 233 -1.15 -0.05 -1.91
N TYR A 234 -0.14 0.82 -2.04
CA TYR A 234 1.01 0.62 -2.92
C TYR A 234 2.17 0.06 -2.10
N SER A 235 2.76 -1.02 -2.55
CA SER A 235 3.97 -1.62 -1.98
C SER A 235 4.50 -2.78 -2.84
N THR A 236 5.59 -3.39 -2.39
CA THR A 236 5.92 -4.78 -2.68
C THR A 236 5.57 -5.66 -1.48
N THR A 237 5.30 -6.96 -1.69
CA THR A 237 5.07 -7.91 -0.59
C THR A 237 6.20 -7.89 0.45
N ALA A 238 7.46 -7.73 -0.01
CA ALA A 238 8.62 -7.70 0.86
C ALA A 238 8.65 -6.43 1.73
N GLN A 239 8.47 -5.26 1.13
CA GLN A 239 8.45 -3.98 1.86
C GLN A 239 7.28 -3.93 2.86
N TYR A 240 6.07 -4.29 2.38
CA TYR A 240 4.89 -4.33 3.24
C TYR A 240 5.12 -5.21 4.47
N ARG A 241 5.63 -6.44 4.27
CA ARG A 241 5.95 -7.34 5.39
C ARG A 241 7.01 -6.78 6.33
N THR A 242 8.05 -6.13 5.81
CA THR A 242 9.09 -5.49 6.63
C THR A 242 8.51 -4.39 7.50
N ILE A 243 7.60 -3.58 6.98
CA ILE A 243 7.01 -2.42 7.66
C ILE A 243 5.91 -2.84 8.62
N VAL A 244 4.99 -3.70 8.19
CA VAL A 244 3.75 -4.07 8.92
C VAL A 244 3.93 -5.34 9.77
N GLY A 245 4.98 -6.12 9.51
CA GLY A 245 5.27 -7.37 10.23
C GLY A 245 4.52 -8.58 9.71
N ALA A 246 3.43 -8.41 8.95
CA ALA A 246 2.58 -9.49 8.47
C ALA A 246 1.88 -9.15 7.14
N THR A 247 1.18 -10.11 6.56
CA THR A 247 0.37 -9.95 5.34
C THR A 247 -1.02 -10.56 5.51
N GLY A 248 -1.98 -10.08 4.73
CA GLY A 248 -3.35 -10.57 4.74
C GLY A 248 -4.00 -10.52 6.13
N THR A 249 -4.69 -11.58 6.49
CA THR A 249 -5.41 -11.67 7.78
C THR A 249 -4.51 -11.78 9.01
N ALA A 250 -3.20 -11.96 8.81
CA ALA A 250 -2.21 -11.99 9.89
C ALA A 250 -1.74 -10.60 10.32
N VAL A 251 -2.14 -9.53 9.62
CA VAL A 251 -1.88 -8.15 10.05
C VAL A 251 -2.52 -7.91 11.41
N VAL A 252 -1.73 -7.35 12.33
CA VAL A 252 -2.19 -7.08 13.69
C VAL A 252 -3.44 -6.20 13.68
N GLY A 253 -4.38 -6.49 14.59
CA GLY A 253 -5.58 -5.68 14.79
C GLY A 253 -5.27 -4.28 15.32
N LEU A 254 -6.31 -3.47 15.42
CA LEU A 254 -6.23 -2.14 16.01
C LEU A 254 -5.96 -2.21 17.52
N PRO A 255 -5.47 -1.12 18.14
CA PRO A 255 -5.23 -1.08 19.59
C PRO A 255 -6.46 -1.38 20.47
N ASP A 256 -7.67 -1.19 19.93
CA ASP A 256 -8.93 -1.56 20.60
C ASP A 256 -9.34 -3.02 20.37
N GLY A 257 -8.54 -3.80 19.64
CA GLY A 257 -8.79 -5.20 19.32
C GLY A 257 -9.60 -5.46 18.05
N GLU A 258 -10.04 -4.41 17.36
CA GLU A 258 -10.73 -4.57 16.07
C GLU A 258 -9.79 -5.06 14.96
N ARG A 259 -10.42 -5.62 13.93
CA ARG A 259 -9.70 -6.04 12.73
C ARG A 259 -9.08 -4.83 12.02
N SER A 260 -7.83 -4.96 11.58
CA SER A 260 -7.16 -3.90 10.83
C SER A 260 -7.92 -3.56 9.52
N PRO A 261 -8.18 -2.28 9.26
CA PRO A 261 -8.79 -1.82 8.01
C PRO A 261 -7.86 -1.99 6.80
N LEU A 262 -6.60 -2.36 6.99
CA LEU A 262 -5.66 -2.68 5.91
C LEU A 262 -5.99 -4.02 5.24
N ILE A 263 -6.67 -4.92 5.95
CA ILE A 263 -6.97 -6.27 5.47
C ILE A 263 -8.08 -6.21 4.42
N GLY A 264 -7.74 -6.67 3.21
CA GLY A 264 -8.69 -6.73 2.10
C GLY A 264 -8.70 -5.47 1.22
N LEU A 265 -7.82 -4.49 1.47
CA LEU A 265 -7.70 -3.33 0.60
C LEU A 265 -7.19 -3.72 -0.79
N PRO A 266 -7.62 -3.00 -1.85
CA PRO A 266 -7.01 -3.12 -3.17
C PRO A 266 -5.52 -2.80 -3.13
N GLU A 267 -4.76 -3.46 -4.02
CA GLU A 267 -3.31 -3.29 -4.10
C GLU A 267 -2.85 -2.70 -5.42
N TRP A 268 -1.82 -1.89 -5.33
CA TRP A 268 -0.96 -1.47 -6.41
C TRP A 268 0.44 -2.07 -6.16
N GLY A 269 0.71 -3.20 -6.82
CA GLY A 269 1.92 -3.99 -6.61
C GLY A 269 3.11 -3.45 -7.40
N ALA A 270 4.16 -3.03 -6.71
CA ALA A 270 5.39 -2.51 -7.32
C ALA A 270 6.41 -3.60 -7.69
N GLY A 271 7.48 -3.19 -8.40
CA GLY A 271 8.71 -3.96 -8.57
C GLY A 271 8.83 -4.78 -9.84
N ALA A 272 7.91 -4.68 -10.81
CA ALA A 272 8.14 -5.26 -12.12
C ALA A 272 9.18 -4.44 -12.90
N THR A 273 9.98 -5.12 -13.74
CA THR A 273 10.98 -4.47 -14.63
C THR A 273 10.59 -4.56 -16.11
N SER A 274 9.41 -5.12 -16.39
CA SER A 274 8.90 -5.28 -17.76
C SER A 274 7.38 -5.34 -17.78
N LEU A 275 6.78 -5.05 -18.92
CA LEU A 275 5.33 -5.16 -19.12
C LEU A 275 4.82 -6.59 -18.83
N LYS A 276 5.52 -7.61 -19.31
CA LYS A 276 5.17 -9.01 -19.04
C LYS A 276 5.23 -9.34 -17.54
N GLY A 277 6.25 -8.82 -16.85
CA GLY A 277 6.39 -8.98 -15.39
C GLY A 277 5.23 -8.33 -14.64
N ALA A 278 4.89 -7.08 -14.98
CA ALA A 278 3.76 -6.37 -14.39
C ALA A 278 2.43 -7.11 -14.63
N GLN A 279 2.19 -7.60 -15.85
CA GLN A 279 1.01 -8.42 -16.16
C GLN A 279 0.95 -9.71 -15.34
N SER A 280 2.09 -10.38 -15.15
CA SER A 280 2.17 -11.58 -14.30
C SER A 280 1.90 -11.27 -12.84
N ASN A 281 2.34 -10.10 -12.36
CA ASN A 281 2.12 -9.67 -10.98
C ASN A 281 0.64 -9.42 -10.67
N CYS A 282 -0.22 -9.20 -11.66
CA CYS A 282 -1.67 -9.16 -11.44
C CYS A 282 -2.27 -10.46 -10.89
N GLY A 283 -1.57 -11.58 -11.00
CA GLY A 283 -2.01 -12.91 -10.55
C GLY A 283 -1.31 -13.41 -9.28
N VAL A 284 -0.42 -12.63 -8.67
CA VAL A 284 0.24 -13.07 -7.43
C VAL A 284 -0.68 -12.93 -6.21
N THR A 285 -0.31 -13.59 -5.11
CA THR A 285 -1.08 -13.49 -3.87
C THR A 285 -0.96 -12.07 -3.30
N PRO A 286 -2.10 -11.39 -3.06
CA PRO A 286 -2.12 -10.06 -2.49
C PRO A 286 -1.55 -10.02 -1.06
N PHE A 287 -0.74 -9.00 -0.75
CA PHE A 287 -0.17 -8.83 0.59
C PHE A 287 -1.17 -8.25 1.60
N THR A 288 -2.21 -7.54 1.17
CA THR A 288 -3.34 -7.12 2.04
C THR A 288 -4.38 -8.21 2.21
N GLY A 289 -4.35 -9.25 1.35
CA GLY A 289 -5.42 -10.25 1.23
C GLY A 289 -6.64 -9.76 0.44
N GLY A 290 -6.53 -8.63 -0.24
CA GLY A 290 -7.53 -8.07 -1.14
C GLY A 290 -7.34 -8.53 -2.58
N SER A 291 -7.34 -7.57 -3.52
CA SER A 291 -7.12 -7.83 -4.94
C SER A 291 -6.05 -6.90 -5.52
N ILE A 292 -5.20 -7.41 -6.40
CA ILE A 292 -4.23 -6.59 -7.11
C ILE A 292 -4.94 -5.88 -8.26
N THR A 293 -4.99 -4.55 -8.17
CA THR A 293 -5.76 -3.69 -9.07
C THR A 293 -4.86 -2.96 -10.04
N LEU A 294 -3.63 -2.73 -9.63
CA LEU A 294 -2.57 -2.12 -10.42
C LEU A 294 -1.26 -2.86 -10.16
N THR A 295 -0.37 -2.81 -11.15
CA THR A 295 1.03 -3.19 -10.97
C THR A 295 1.93 -2.16 -11.64
N GLN A 296 3.11 -1.90 -11.04
CA GLN A 296 4.04 -0.89 -11.52
C GLN A 296 5.25 -1.53 -12.19
N ILE A 297 5.67 -0.93 -13.29
CA ILE A 297 6.94 -1.19 -13.97
C ILE A 297 7.90 -0.07 -13.57
N VAL A 298 8.88 -0.40 -12.76
CA VAL A 298 9.92 0.54 -12.36
C VAL A 298 10.85 0.82 -13.54
N THR A 299 11.04 2.11 -13.85
CA THR A 299 11.92 2.57 -14.94
C THR A 299 12.94 3.59 -14.44
N SER A 300 13.93 3.94 -15.25
CA SER A 300 14.88 5.00 -14.94
C SER A 300 14.32 6.42 -15.12
N GLY A 301 13.07 6.55 -15.57
CA GLY A 301 12.39 7.82 -15.79
C GLY A 301 11.09 7.91 -15.00
N SER A 302 9.97 8.10 -15.70
CA SER A 302 8.65 7.99 -15.08
C SER A 302 8.19 6.55 -15.08
N ASP A 303 7.74 6.06 -13.95
CA ASP A 303 7.23 4.71 -13.81
C ASP A 303 5.93 4.50 -14.59
N ARG A 304 5.67 3.27 -14.97
CA ARG A 304 4.52 2.90 -15.78
C ARG A 304 3.64 1.92 -15.04
N ASP A 305 2.33 2.06 -15.20
CA ASP A 305 1.35 1.28 -14.48
C ASP A 305 0.49 0.43 -15.39
N VAL A 306 0.27 -0.79 -14.99
CA VAL A 306 -0.61 -1.74 -15.67
C VAL A 306 -1.88 -1.93 -14.85
N SER A 307 -3.02 -1.62 -15.44
CA SER A 307 -4.31 -1.94 -14.85
C SER A 307 -4.55 -3.44 -14.93
N CYS A 308 -4.70 -4.10 -13.79
CA CYS A 308 -5.08 -5.49 -13.69
C CYS A 308 -6.58 -5.61 -14.00
N ARG A 309 -6.97 -6.58 -14.79
CA ARG A 309 -8.38 -6.83 -15.10
C ARG A 309 -9.02 -7.64 -13.99
N GLY A 310 -10.27 -7.34 -13.65
CA GLY A 310 -11.06 -8.19 -12.76
C GLY A 310 -11.59 -7.51 -11.50
N TYR A 311 -11.99 -6.24 -11.60
CA TYR A 311 -12.80 -5.59 -10.57
C TYR A 311 -14.25 -5.68 -10.93
#